data_ebf73aedc21b0e360a30fcaa8edd3960
#
_entry.id   ebf73aedc21b0e360a30fcaa8edd3960
#
_cell.length_a   1.000
_cell.length_b   1.000
_cell.length_c   1.000
_cell.angle_alpha   90.00
_cell.angle_beta   90.00
_cell.angle_gamma   90.00
#
_symmetry.space_group_name_H-M   'P 1'
#
loop_
_entity.id
_entity.type
_entity.pdbx_description
1 polymer ?
#
loop_
_entity_poly.entity_id
_entity_poly.type
_entity_poly.pdbx_seq_one_letter_code
_entity_poly.pdbx_strand_id
1 'polypeptide(L)'
;LARLELVLDDLQPLLLGSNLRDDNSSLTVDLTNPDIYRQGRLVFQKDLLHIVRTIVLWRGTAYQRIGVQNHGDRPAGFELTLLFDNDFADLFEVRGERRPRRGTGASRLLGPTDVLFEYRGLDDVERTTGLHFDPRPTRLSVNAATWQLELDPHESKSLFVAASRRRRGRTSLPR
;
A
#
# COMPACT_ATOMS: atom_id res chain seq x y z
N LEU A 1 3.39 -2.91 -9.59
CA LEU A 1 3.69 -2.58 -8.19
C LEU A 1 4.43 -3.77 -7.58
N ALA A 2 5.68 -3.58 -7.18
CA ALA A 2 6.55 -4.66 -6.71
C ALA A 2 6.50 -4.86 -5.19
N ARG A 3 6.16 -3.79 -4.46
CA ARG A 3 6.08 -3.78 -3.00
C ARG A 3 4.79 -3.10 -2.55
N LEU A 4 4.12 -3.67 -1.56
CA LEU A 4 2.99 -3.07 -0.87
C LEU A 4 2.93 -3.63 0.56
N GLU A 5 3.78 -3.12 1.42
CA GLU A 5 4.04 -3.62 2.78
C GLU A 5 3.46 -2.67 3.81
N LEU A 6 2.78 -3.22 4.81
CA LEU A 6 2.24 -2.45 5.94
C LEU A 6 3.17 -2.55 7.14
N VAL A 7 3.43 -1.41 7.77
CA VAL A 7 4.28 -1.28 8.96
C VAL A 7 3.53 -0.49 10.02
N LEU A 8 3.62 -0.92 11.26
CA LEU A 8 3.01 -0.32 12.45
C LEU A 8 4.13 0.08 13.43
N ASP A 9 4.30 1.39 13.70
CA ASP A 9 5.40 1.91 14.54
C ASP A 9 6.76 1.24 14.19
N ASP A 10 7.11 1.23 12.89
CA ASP A 10 8.31 0.60 12.33
C ASP A 10 8.42 -0.94 12.49
N LEU A 11 7.37 -1.59 12.97
CA LEU A 11 7.31 -3.05 13.11
C LEU A 11 6.35 -3.68 12.10
N GLN A 12 6.66 -4.89 11.66
CA GLN A 12 5.73 -5.65 10.83
C GLN A 12 4.58 -6.19 11.68
N PRO A 13 3.31 -5.97 11.29
CA PRO A 13 2.19 -6.63 11.93
C PRO A 13 2.27 -8.15 11.81
N LEU A 14 1.77 -8.85 12.81
CA LEU A 14 1.73 -10.31 12.84
C LEU A 14 0.53 -10.83 12.05
N LEU A 15 0.74 -11.84 11.22
CA LEU A 15 -0.31 -12.49 10.46
C LEU A 15 -1.16 -13.40 11.37
N LEU A 16 -2.47 -13.17 11.39
CA LEU A 16 -3.44 -14.04 12.04
C LEU A 16 -4.05 -15.04 11.04
N GLY A 17 -4.36 -14.57 9.84
CA GLY A 17 -4.94 -15.40 8.80
C GLY A 17 -5.09 -14.67 7.47
N SER A 18 -5.37 -15.43 6.42
CA SER A 18 -5.71 -14.87 5.13
C SER A 18 -6.74 -15.71 4.41
N ASN A 19 -7.62 -15.07 3.64
CA ASN A 19 -8.64 -15.72 2.84
C ASN A 19 -8.66 -15.12 1.43
N LEU A 20 -8.53 -15.98 0.44
CA LEU A 20 -8.67 -15.64 -0.97
C LEU A 20 -10.01 -16.20 -1.47
N ARG A 21 -10.82 -15.37 -2.12
CA ARG A 21 -12.07 -15.84 -2.75
C ARG A 21 -11.75 -16.83 -3.87
N ASP A 22 -12.65 -17.79 -4.08
CA ASP A 22 -12.51 -18.85 -5.10
C ASP A 22 -12.35 -18.29 -6.53
N ASP A 23 -12.94 -17.14 -6.82
CA ASP A 23 -12.82 -16.42 -8.10
C ASP A 23 -11.55 -15.55 -8.20
N ASN A 24 -10.69 -15.56 -7.20
CA ASN A 24 -9.48 -14.72 -7.07
C ASN A 24 -9.74 -13.20 -7.18
N SER A 25 -10.98 -12.75 -6.99
CA SER A 25 -11.35 -11.33 -7.12
C SER A 25 -10.99 -10.51 -5.88
N SER A 26 -10.90 -11.14 -4.71
CA SER A 26 -10.55 -10.46 -3.47
C SER A 26 -9.70 -11.33 -2.54
N LEU A 27 -8.77 -10.65 -1.86
CA LEU A 27 -7.93 -11.19 -0.78
C LEU A 27 -8.22 -10.42 0.49
N THR A 28 -8.50 -11.13 1.58
CA THR A 28 -8.57 -10.55 2.93
C THR A 28 -7.44 -11.12 3.78
N VAL A 29 -6.76 -10.23 4.51
CA VAL A 29 -5.65 -10.58 5.41
C VAL A 29 -5.93 -9.97 6.76
N ASP A 30 -5.95 -10.79 7.80
CA ASP A 30 -6.12 -10.42 9.19
C ASP A 30 -4.76 -10.37 9.87
N LEU A 31 -4.47 -9.23 10.52
CA LEU A 31 -3.20 -8.92 11.16
C LEU A 31 -3.44 -8.38 12.56
N THR A 32 -2.40 -8.46 13.39
CA THR A 32 -2.39 -7.82 14.71
C THR A 32 -1.05 -7.15 15.00
N ASN A 33 -1.00 -6.29 16.01
CA ASN A 33 0.26 -5.69 16.44
C ASN A 33 1.10 -6.68 17.26
N PRO A 34 2.44 -6.66 17.12
CA PRO A 34 3.34 -7.22 18.12
C PRO A 34 3.36 -6.35 19.39
N ASP A 35 4.11 -6.77 20.42
CA ASP A 35 4.47 -5.89 21.53
C ASP A 35 5.25 -4.67 21.01
N ILE A 36 4.79 -3.47 21.33
CA ILE A 36 5.43 -2.23 20.90
C ILE A 36 6.06 -1.54 22.10
N TYR A 37 7.36 -1.31 22.02
CA TYR A 37 8.15 -0.64 23.06
C TYR A 37 8.56 0.75 22.56
N ARG A 38 8.42 1.78 23.41
CA ARG A 38 8.98 3.11 23.19
C ARG A 38 9.88 3.48 24.38
N GLN A 39 11.13 3.79 24.11
CA GLN A 39 12.13 4.09 25.15
C GLN A 39 12.23 2.99 26.23
N GLY A 40 12.16 1.71 25.82
CA GLY A 40 12.25 0.55 26.71
C GLY A 40 10.98 0.26 27.54
N ARG A 41 9.90 1.03 27.35
CA ARG A 41 8.61 0.78 27.99
C ARG A 41 7.61 0.17 27.01
N LEU A 42 6.91 -0.86 27.44
CA LEU A 42 5.79 -1.44 26.69
C LEU A 42 4.67 -0.40 26.61
N VAL A 43 4.33 0.05 25.40
CA VAL A 43 3.23 1.01 25.14
C VAL A 43 2.00 0.32 24.58
N PHE A 44 2.18 -0.71 23.75
CA PHE A 44 1.10 -1.57 23.28
C PHE A 44 1.46 -3.02 23.50
N GLN A 45 0.62 -3.71 24.24
CA GLN A 45 0.71 -5.16 24.32
C GLN A 45 0.26 -5.77 23.00
N LYS A 46 0.85 -6.90 22.63
CA LYS A 46 0.43 -7.71 21.49
C LYS A 46 -1.08 -7.95 21.50
N ASP A 47 -1.67 -8.05 20.30
CA ASP A 47 -3.08 -8.38 20.06
C ASP A 47 -4.11 -7.31 20.49
N LEU A 48 -3.68 -6.07 20.76
CA LEU A 48 -4.58 -4.94 21.05
C LEU A 48 -5.20 -4.31 19.80
N LEU A 49 -4.46 -4.29 18.69
CA LEU A 49 -4.93 -3.73 17.42
C LEU A 49 -5.25 -4.87 16.46
N HIS A 50 -6.46 -4.91 15.93
CA HIS A 50 -6.82 -5.80 14.83
C HIS A 50 -6.79 -5.01 13.53
N ILE A 51 -6.05 -5.50 12.55
CA ILE A 51 -5.89 -4.86 11.25
C ILE A 51 -6.41 -5.81 10.17
N VAL A 52 -7.39 -5.36 9.40
CA VAL A 52 -7.95 -6.11 8.27
C VAL A 52 -7.60 -5.42 6.97
N ARG A 53 -6.84 -6.11 6.12
CA ARG A 53 -6.54 -5.66 4.76
C ARG A 53 -7.42 -6.43 3.77
N THR A 54 -8.27 -5.72 3.03
CA THR A 54 -9.05 -6.32 1.95
C THR A 54 -8.62 -5.70 0.63
N ILE A 55 -8.20 -6.54 -0.32
CA ILE A 55 -7.78 -6.13 -1.67
C ILE A 55 -8.78 -6.70 -2.66
N VAL A 56 -9.32 -5.85 -3.53
CA VAL A 56 -10.26 -6.22 -4.60
C VAL A 56 -9.70 -5.76 -5.94
N LEU A 57 -9.67 -6.66 -6.93
CA LEU A 57 -9.29 -6.35 -8.30
C LEU A 57 -10.53 -6.10 -9.14
N TRP A 58 -10.68 -4.90 -9.68
CA TRP A 58 -11.81 -4.55 -10.52
C TRP A 58 -11.40 -3.60 -11.65
N ARG A 59 -11.74 -3.96 -12.88
CA ARG A 59 -11.49 -3.17 -14.10
C ARG A 59 -10.06 -2.62 -14.23
N GLY A 60 -9.05 -3.45 -13.87
CA GLY A 60 -7.63 -3.08 -13.97
C GLY A 60 -7.14 -2.15 -12.87
N THR A 61 -7.91 -1.97 -11.81
CA THR A 61 -7.54 -1.25 -10.59
C THR A 61 -7.57 -2.20 -9.41
N ALA A 62 -6.56 -2.15 -8.57
CA ALA A 62 -6.56 -2.80 -7.26
C ALA A 62 -7.03 -1.79 -6.22
N TYR A 63 -8.13 -2.10 -5.54
CA TYR A 63 -8.65 -1.33 -4.43
C TYR A 63 -8.30 -2.04 -3.13
N GLN A 64 -7.68 -1.35 -2.22
CA GLN A 64 -7.36 -1.87 -0.89
C GLN A 64 -8.05 -1.04 0.19
N ARG A 65 -8.73 -1.71 1.10
CA ARG A 65 -9.16 -1.16 2.39
C ARG A 65 -8.25 -1.70 3.48
N ILE A 66 -7.80 -0.83 4.37
CA ILE A 66 -7.08 -1.17 5.60
C ILE A 66 -7.94 -0.67 6.75
N GLY A 67 -8.64 -1.59 7.41
CA GLY A 67 -9.40 -1.31 8.63
C GLY A 67 -8.51 -1.57 9.84
N VAL A 68 -8.49 -0.66 10.81
CA VAL A 68 -7.79 -0.84 12.09
C VAL A 68 -8.77 -0.63 13.21
N GLN A 69 -8.83 -1.57 14.15
CA GLN A 69 -9.68 -1.51 15.33
C GLN A 69 -8.84 -1.63 16.61
N ASN A 70 -9.13 -0.79 17.58
CA ASN A 70 -8.58 -0.87 18.93
C ASN A 70 -9.47 -1.78 19.80
N HIS A 71 -8.97 -2.92 20.24
CA HIS A 71 -9.66 -3.83 21.16
C HIS A 71 -9.31 -3.57 22.64
N GLY A 72 -8.41 -2.63 22.90
CA GLY A 72 -8.03 -2.25 24.27
C GLY A 72 -9.04 -1.31 24.92
N ASP A 73 -8.92 -1.18 26.23
CA ASP A 73 -9.75 -0.32 27.10
C ASP A 73 -9.18 1.11 27.24
N ARG A 74 -8.14 1.43 26.48
CA ARG A 74 -7.46 2.73 26.49
C ARG A 74 -7.26 3.25 25.07
N PRO A 75 -7.21 4.59 24.89
CA PRO A 75 -6.86 5.16 23.58
C PRO A 75 -5.50 4.66 23.09
N ALA A 76 -5.40 4.40 21.81
CA ALA A 76 -4.21 3.90 21.12
C ALA A 76 -3.76 4.90 20.05
N GLY A 77 -2.58 5.52 20.24
CA GLY A 77 -1.95 6.40 19.25
C GLY A 77 -0.72 5.73 18.61
N PHE A 78 -0.72 5.54 17.31
CA PHE A 78 0.33 4.84 16.55
C PHE A 78 0.50 5.42 15.16
N GLU A 79 1.61 5.05 14.54
CA GLU A 79 1.90 5.37 13.15
C GLU A 79 1.67 4.14 12.27
N LEU A 80 0.84 4.28 11.24
CA LEU A 80 0.61 3.24 10.24
C LEU A 80 1.23 3.70 8.91
N THR A 81 2.19 2.94 8.41
CA THR A 81 2.90 3.26 7.16
C THR A 81 2.67 2.16 6.13
N LEU A 82 2.27 2.55 4.94
CA LEU A 82 2.25 1.70 3.77
C LEU A 82 3.50 2.02 2.93
N LEU A 83 4.41 1.05 2.85
CA LEU A 83 5.59 1.09 1.98
C LEU A 83 5.22 0.51 0.62
N PHE A 84 5.61 1.19 -0.43
CA PHE A 84 5.33 0.75 -1.80
C PHE A 84 6.49 1.05 -2.74
N ASP A 85 6.62 0.22 -3.77
CA ASP A 85 7.62 0.38 -4.81
C ASP A 85 7.13 -0.19 -6.14
N ASN A 86 7.75 0.23 -7.23
CA ASN A 86 7.45 -0.23 -8.57
C ASN A 86 8.74 -0.48 -9.35
N ASP A 87 8.97 -1.73 -9.73
CA ASP A 87 10.12 -2.16 -10.51
C ASP A 87 9.82 -2.30 -12.01
N PHE A 88 8.55 -2.23 -12.41
CA PHE A 88 8.06 -2.51 -13.75
C PHE A 88 8.60 -3.81 -14.35
N ALA A 89 8.94 -4.78 -13.48
CA ALA A 89 9.35 -6.10 -13.92
C ALA A 89 8.24 -6.75 -14.76
N ASP A 90 8.61 -7.40 -15.84
CA ASP A 90 7.67 -8.21 -16.60
C ASP A 90 7.56 -9.64 -16.04
N LEU A 91 6.68 -10.43 -16.63
CA LEU A 91 6.40 -11.79 -16.18
C LEU A 91 7.67 -12.68 -16.17
N PHE A 92 8.59 -12.50 -17.10
CA PHE A 92 9.81 -13.29 -17.19
C PHE A 92 10.81 -12.88 -16.12
N GLU A 93 10.97 -11.58 -15.88
CA GLU A 93 11.79 -11.05 -14.79
C GLU A 93 11.25 -11.48 -13.40
N VAL A 94 9.94 -11.46 -13.21
CA VAL A 94 9.30 -11.98 -11.97
C VAL A 94 9.57 -13.48 -11.78
N ARG A 95 9.72 -14.24 -12.88
CA ARG A 95 10.09 -15.66 -12.86
C ARG A 95 11.59 -15.94 -12.80
N GLY A 96 12.41 -14.90 -12.63
CA GLY A 96 13.85 -15.02 -12.40
C GLY A 96 14.74 -14.78 -13.63
N GLU A 97 14.18 -14.44 -14.80
CA GLU A 97 15.00 -14.04 -15.94
C GLU A 97 15.68 -12.69 -15.68
N ARG A 98 16.93 -12.57 -16.05
CA ARG A 98 17.67 -11.31 -15.98
C ARG A 98 17.73 -10.64 -17.35
N ARG A 99 17.17 -9.45 -17.46
CA ARG A 99 17.33 -8.65 -18.66
C ARG A 99 18.64 -7.87 -18.63
N PRO A 100 19.44 -7.91 -19.71
CA PRO A 100 20.69 -7.16 -19.81
C PRO A 100 20.46 -5.64 -19.90
N ARG A 101 19.28 -5.20 -20.33
CA ARG A 101 18.88 -3.79 -20.44
C ARG A 101 17.45 -3.62 -19.94
N ARG A 102 17.23 -2.53 -19.21
CA ARG A 102 15.90 -2.07 -18.75
C ARG A 102 15.62 -0.70 -19.34
N GLY A 103 14.35 -0.33 -19.39
CA GLY A 103 13.92 1.03 -19.67
C GLY A 103 14.24 1.99 -18.50
N THR A 104 13.76 3.20 -18.58
CA THR A 104 13.93 4.24 -17.55
C THR A 104 12.63 4.40 -16.76
N GLY A 105 12.75 4.48 -15.43
CA GLY A 105 11.62 4.71 -14.52
C GLY A 105 11.78 6.01 -13.74
N ALA A 106 10.65 6.62 -13.40
CA ALA A 106 10.58 7.78 -12.52
C ALA A 106 9.37 7.66 -11.58
N SER A 107 9.49 8.25 -10.40
CA SER A 107 8.39 8.33 -9.43
C SER A 107 8.22 9.78 -9.01
N ARG A 108 6.98 10.26 -8.92
CA ARG A 108 6.69 11.63 -8.48
C ARG A 108 5.37 11.73 -7.73
N LEU A 109 5.30 12.72 -6.86
CA LEU A 109 4.06 13.12 -6.21
C LEU A 109 3.22 13.96 -7.19
N LEU A 110 1.93 13.69 -7.28
CA LEU A 110 0.97 14.50 -8.03
C LEU A 110 0.14 15.41 -7.12
N GLY A 111 0.34 15.32 -5.81
CA GLY A 111 -0.38 16.07 -4.81
C GLY A 111 -0.24 15.41 -3.43
N PRO A 112 -1.07 15.81 -2.47
CA PRO A 112 -0.98 15.31 -1.10
C PRO A 112 -1.53 13.89 -0.92
N THR A 113 -2.19 13.33 -1.94
CA THR A 113 -2.88 12.02 -1.90
C THR A 113 -2.46 11.09 -3.03
N ASP A 114 -1.59 11.55 -3.96
CA ASP A 114 -1.34 10.80 -5.19
C ASP A 114 0.14 10.65 -5.50
N VAL A 115 0.51 9.42 -5.87
CA VAL A 115 1.84 9.08 -6.39
C VAL A 115 1.70 8.52 -7.81
N LEU A 116 2.59 8.91 -8.69
CA LEU A 116 2.69 8.39 -10.05
C LEU A 116 4.04 7.73 -10.26
N PHE A 117 4.01 6.50 -10.73
CA PHE A 117 5.15 5.78 -11.28
C PHE A 117 5.06 5.78 -12.80
N GLU A 118 6.14 6.16 -13.45
CA GLU A 118 6.28 6.22 -14.90
C GLU A 118 7.45 5.33 -15.32
N TYR A 119 7.28 4.59 -16.39
CA TYR A 119 8.31 3.73 -16.97
C TYR A 119 8.25 3.78 -18.47
N ARG A 120 9.37 4.10 -19.10
CA ARG A 120 9.56 4.02 -20.54
C ARG A 120 10.35 2.76 -20.87
N GLY A 121 9.69 1.79 -21.48
CA GLY A 121 10.30 0.55 -21.91
C GLY A 121 11.29 0.74 -23.05
N LEU A 122 12.07 -0.30 -23.36
CA LEU A 122 12.95 -0.33 -24.53
C LEU A 122 12.18 -0.33 -25.87
N ASP A 123 10.88 -0.62 -25.80
CA ASP A 123 9.89 -0.55 -26.88
C ASP A 123 9.31 0.87 -27.06
N ASP A 124 9.89 1.88 -26.41
CA ASP A 124 9.41 3.26 -26.36
C ASP A 124 7.96 3.42 -25.84
N VAL A 125 7.37 2.36 -25.27
CA VAL A 125 6.05 2.40 -24.68
C VAL A 125 6.10 2.95 -23.26
N GLU A 126 5.34 3.99 -23.00
CA GLU A 126 5.18 4.56 -21.67
C GLU A 126 4.12 3.78 -20.88
N ARG A 127 4.49 3.30 -19.71
CA ARG A 127 3.62 2.59 -18.75
C ARG A 127 3.56 3.38 -17.47
N THR A 128 2.36 3.60 -16.96
CA THR A 128 2.17 4.37 -15.72
C THR A 128 1.29 3.62 -14.73
N THR A 129 1.65 3.75 -13.45
CA THR A 129 0.86 3.26 -12.33
C THR A 129 0.61 4.42 -11.37
N GLY A 130 -0.65 4.73 -11.11
CA GLY A 130 -1.04 5.73 -10.11
C GLY A 130 -1.45 5.05 -8.81
N LEU A 131 -1.03 5.62 -7.68
CA LEU A 131 -1.57 5.32 -6.35
C LEU A 131 -2.36 6.54 -5.87
N HIS A 132 -3.53 6.28 -5.31
CA HIS A 132 -4.36 7.28 -4.64
C HIS A 132 -4.68 6.81 -3.23
N PHE A 133 -4.62 7.73 -2.25
CA PHE A 133 -4.80 7.45 -0.83
C PHE A 133 -5.95 8.29 -0.26
N ASP A 134 -6.86 7.63 0.49
CA ASP A 134 -7.96 8.25 1.21
C ASP A 134 -8.13 7.60 2.60
N PRO A 135 -8.19 8.37 3.70
CA PRO A 135 -7.93 9.81 3.79
C PRO A 135 -6.48 10.17 3.46
N ARG A 136 -6.25 11.48 3.26
CA ARG A 136 -4.91 12.02 3.02
C ARG A 136 -3.91 11.51 4.08
N PRO A 137 -2.74 10.97 3.67
CA PRO A 137 -1.67 10.63 4.59
C PRO A 137 -1.14 11.85 5.35
N THR A 138 -0.72 11.66 6.59
CA THR A 138 0.00 12.67 7.36
C THR A 138 1.32 13.03 6.70
N ARG A 139 2.01 12.03 6.13
CA ARG A 139 3.22 12.18 5.31
C ARG A 139 3.11 11.30 4.08
N LEU A 140 3.46 11.87 2.92
CA LEU A 140 3.51 11.13 1.66
C LEU A 140 4.86 11.37 0.98
N SER A 141 5.51 10.28 0.57
CA SER A 141 6.69 10.29 -0.28
C SER A 141 6.46 9.42 -1.52
N VAL A 142 7.46 9.31 -2.38
CA VAL A 142 7.37 8.48 -3.60
C VAL A 142 7.39 6.98 -3.32
N ASN A 143 7.65 6.56 -2.09
CA ASN A 143 7.76 5.14 -1.68
C ASN A 143 7.07 4.83 -0.35
N ALA A 144 6.45 5.81 0.32
CA ALA A 144 5.76 5.61 1.59
C ALA A 144 4.59 6.57 1.78
N ALA A 145 3.50 6.06 2.32
CA ALA A 145 2.37 6.84 2.82
C ALA A 145 2.16 6.50 4.30
N THR A 146 2.21 7.52 5.16
CA THR A 146 2.15 7.39 6.62
C THR A 146 0.96 8.13 7.17
N TRP A 147 0.20 7.49 8.04
CA TRP A 147 -0.90 8.07 8.81
C TRP A 147 -0.58 8.00 10.29
N GLN A 148 -0.69 9.14 10.97
CA GLN A 148 -0.73 9.20 12.43
C GLN A 148 -2.17 8.95 12.84
N LEU A 149 -2.43 7.82 13.50
CA LEU A 149 -3.75 7.41 13.91
C LEU A 149 -3.89 7.46 15.42
N GLU A 150 -5.08 7.85 15.86
CA GLU A 150 -5.49 7.81 17.24
C GLU A 150 -6.87 7.14 17.28
N LEU A 151 -7.03 6.08 18.06
CA LEU A 151 -8.26 5.30 18.18
C LEU A 151 -8.67 5.26 19.64
N ASP A 152 -9.88 5.68 19.93
CA ASP A 152 -10.50 5.47 21.24
C ASP A 152 -10.70 3.97 21.52
N PRO A 153 -10.99 3.57 22.77
CA PRO A 153 -11.38 2.20 23.09
C PRO A 153 -12.48 1.70 22.17
N HIS A 154 -12.27 0.54 21.56
CA HIS A 154 -13.20 -0.12 20.64
C HIS A 154 -13.50 0.65 19.33
N GLU A 155 -12.87 1.79 19.10
CA GLU A 155 -12.99 2.55 17.84
C GLU A 155 -12.29 1.82 16.69
N SER A 156 -12.84 2.02 15.48
CA SER A 156 -12.22 1.56 14.23
C SER A 156 -12.13 2.68 13.20
N LYS A 157 -11.03 2.70 12.45
CA LYS A 157 -10.83 3.60 11.30
C LYS A 157 -10.46 2.81 10.05
N SER A 158 -10.77 3.36 8.90
CA SER A 158 -10.46 2.75 7.60
C SER A 158 -9.67 3.70 6.72
N LEU A 159 -8.66 3.14 6.05
CA LEU A 159 -7.88 3.79 5.01
C LEU A 159 -8.14 3.08 3.69
N PHE A 160 -8.11 3.82 2.59
CA PHE A 160 -8.34 3.29 1.25
C PHE A 160 -7.17 3.63 0.35
N VAL A 161 -6.78 2.66 -0.47
CA VAL A 161 -5.71 2.81 -1.46
C VAL A 161 -6.22 2.28 -2.79
N ALA A 162 -6.10 3.07 -3.84
CA ALA A 162 -6.39 2.63 -5.20
C ALA A 162 -5.09 2.63 -6.02
N ALA A 163 -4.74 1.46 -6.58
CA ALA A 163 -3.63 1.31 -7.49
C ALA A 163 -4.17 1.04 -8.90
N SER A 164 -3.97 1.97 -9.81
CA SER A 164 -4.51 1.90 -11.16
C SER A 164 -3.44 2.07 -12.23
N ARG A 165 -3.57 1.32 -13.33
CA ARG A 165 -2.80 1.58 -14.54
C ARG A 165 -3.40 2.79 -15.26
N ARG A 166 -2.66 3.88 -15.37
CA ARG A 166 -3.05 5.01 -16.22
C ARG A 166 -2.54 4.78 -17.65
N ARG A 167 -3.44 4.72 -18.63
CA ARG A 167 -3.07 4.88 -20.05
C ARG A 167 -3.03 6.38 -20.34
N ARG A 168 -1.88 6.93 -20.72
CA ARG A 168 -1.87 8.22 -21.42
C ARG A 168 -2.57 7.99 -22.76
N GLY A 169 -3.70 8.67 -22.98
CA GLY A 169 -4.29 8.77 -24.31
C GLY A 169 -3.22 9.36 -25.25
N ARG A 170 -3.03 8.74 -26.41
CA ARG A 170 -2.27 9.36 -27.52
C ARG A 170 -2.94 10.70 -27.79
N THR A 171 -2.30 11.79 -27.39
CA THR A 171 -2.65 13.11 -27.94
C THR A 171 -2.22 13.04 -29.40
N SER A 172 -3.15 12.75 -30.30
CA SER A 172 -2.96 12.96 -31.73
C SER A 172 -2.80 14.46 -31.90
N LEU A 173 -1.57 14.92 -32.18
CA LEU A 173 -1.36 16.24 -32.74
C LEU A 173 -2.11 16.32 -34.06
N PRO A 174 -2.99 17.32 -34.29
CA PRO A 174 -3.53 17.57 -35.61
C PRO A 174 -2.38 18.00 -36.53
N ARG A 175 -2.41 17.47 -37.75
CA ARG A 175 -1.53 17.88 -38.85
C ARG A 175 -1.89 19.30 -39.30
#